data_b0178916aef39fe9ff9c2da9f2fe946c
#
_entry.id   b0178916aef39fe9ff9c2da9f2fe946c
#
_cell.length_a   1.000
_cell.length_b   1.000
_cell.length_c   1.000
_cell.angle_alpha   90.00
_cell.angle_beta   90.00
_cell.angle_gamma   90.00
#
_symmetry.space_group_name_H-M   'P 1'
#
loop_
_entity.id
_entity.type
_entity.pdbx_description
1 polymer ?
#
loop_
_entity_poly.entity_id
_entity_poly.type
_entity_poly.pdbx_seq_one_letter_code
_entity_poly.pdbx_strand_id
1 'polypeptide(L)'
;MNPAKRLTGSALLALAFLSVLWSAVAAAEATAERNQRLVERAFVNWSAGRGSLFDDLLSPTVVWTIRGNGPAAGTYHGREDFLRRAVRPFAQRLATPIVPRVEGIWAREDQVVVRWMGTATARDGAPYRNDYVWIFKMDGQRATRVEAFLDLVPYQDVIDRIALADPSPAAPSGERQVP
;
A
#
# COMPACT_ATOMS: atom_id res chain seq x y z
N MET A 1 8.57 -70.86 1.68
CA MET A 1 7.81 -70.01 2.61
C MET A 1 8.28 -68.59 2.44
N ASN A 2 7.48 -67.74 1.81
CA ASN A 2 7.84 -66.37 1.47
C ASN A 2 7.06 -65.42 2.42
N PRO A 3 7.73 -64.71 3.33
CA PRO A 3 7.01 -63.73 4.19
C PRO A 3 6.78 -62.47 3.39
N ALA A 4 5.59 -62.30 2.84
CA ALA A 4 5.12 -61.02 2.34
C ALA A 4 5.09 -60.04 3.49
N LYS A 5 6.04 -59.08 3.50
CA LYS A 5 6.06 -57.95 4.43
C LYS A 5 4.81 -57.13 4.18
N ARG A 6 3.83 -57.21 5.07
CA ARG A 6 2.70 -56.28 5.13
C ARG A 6 3.28 -54.92 5.50
N LEU A 7 3.32 -54.02 4.53
CA LEU A 7 3.56 -52.59 4.82
C LEU A 7 2.42 -52.14 5.71
N THR A 8 2.75 -51.86 6.98
CA THR A 8 1.79 -51.52 8.00
C THR A 8 1.15 -50.16 7.67
N GLY A 9 -0.13 -49.97 7.96
CA GLY A 9 -0.93 -48.75 7.66
C GLY A 9 -0.32 -47.43 8.13
N SER A 10 0.64 -47.48 9.07
CA SER A 10 1.41 -46.33 9.52
C SER A 10 2.28 -45.68 8.43
N ALA A 11 2.83 -46.46 7.49
CA ALA A 11 3.64 -45.90 6.40
C ALA A 11 2.80 -45.18 5.34
N LEU A 12 1.58 -45.68 5.06
CA LEU A 12 0.62 -45.03 4.16
C LEU A 12 0.05 -43.75 4.73
N LEU A 13 -0.23 -43.69 6.03
CA LEU A 13 -0.64 -42.49 6.74
C LEU A 13 0.48 -41.41 6.73
N ALA A 14 1.73 -41.78 6.96
CA ALA A 14 2.86 -40.87 6.91
C ALA A 14 3.08 -40.23 5.52
N LEU A 15 2.94 -41.04 4.44
CA LEU A 15 3.03 -40.56 3.07
C LEU A 15 1.87 -39.61 2.71
N ALA A 16 0.66 -39.88 3.18
CA ALA A 16 -0.48 -39.00 2.97
C ALA A 16 -0.32 -37.67 3.70
N PHE A 17 0.17 -37.66 4.94
CA PHE A 17 0.48 -36.43 5.68
C PHE A 17 1.57 -35.61 5.01
N LEU A 18 2.65 -36.20 4.53
CA LEU A 18 3.73 -35.55 3.81
C LEU A 18 3.23 -34.89 2.51
N SER A 19 2.35 -35.53 1.77
CA SER A 19 1.79 -34.98 0.53
C SER A 19 0.88 -33.78 0.77
N VAL A 20 0.08 -33.81 1.84
CA VAL A 20 -0.79 -32.68 2.23
C VAL A 20 0.04 -31.49 2.68
N LEU A 21 1.08 -31.70 3.50
CA LEU A 21 1.98 -30.64 3.92
C LEU A 21 2.71 -29.99 2.74
N TRP A 22 3.20 -30.81 1.80
CA TRP A 22 3.86 -30.30 0.59
C TRP A 22 2.92 -29.47 -0.28
N SER A 23 1.68 -29.90 -0.45
CA SER A 23 0.67 -29.17 -1.20
C SER A 23 0.31 -27.83 -0.54
N ALA A 24 0.24 -27.77 0.79
CA ALA A 24 -0.05 -26.55 1.53
C ALA A 24 1.10 -25.52 1.40
N VAL A 25 2.35 -25.96 1.49
CA VAL A 25 3.52 -25.10 1.30
C VAL A 25 3.56 -24.54 -0.12
N ALA A 26 3.38 -25.39 -1.13
CA ALA A 26 3.35 -24.95 -2.54
C ALA A 26 2.22 -23.94 -2.81
N ALA A 27 1.05 -24.10 -2.20
CA ALA A 27 -0.07 -23.17 -2.32
C ALA A 27 0.23 -21.82 -1.64
N ALA A 28 0.91 -21.84 -0.50
CA ALA A 28 1.33 -20.61 0.21
C ALA A 28 2.37 -19.84 -0.61
N GLU A 29 3.36 -20.52 -1.18
CA GLU A 29 4.37 -19.91 -2.06
C GLU A 29 3.72 -19.30 -3.32
N ALA A 30 2.83 -20.03 -4.00
CA ALA A 30 2.10 -19.53 -5.17
C ALA A 30 1.24 -18.30 -4.82
N THR A 31 0.69 -18.24 -3.60
CA THR A 31 -0.06 -17.09 -3.11
C THR A 31 0.86 -15.88 -2.89
N ALA A 32 2.01 -16.07 -2.24
CA ALA A 32 2.99 -15.02 -2.00
C ALA A 32 3.51 -14.44 -3.32
N GLU A 33 3.88 -15.27 -4.28
CA GLU A 33 4.33 -14.83 -5.61
C GLU A 33 3.25 -14.04 -6.38
N ARG A 34 1.99 -14.51 -6.34
CA ARG A 34 0.87 -13.79 -6.96
C ARG A 34 0.71 -12.40 -6.33
N ASN A 35 0.74 -12.31 -5.00
CA ASN A 35 0.59 -11.06 -4.27
C ASN A 35 1.76 -10.11 -4.57
N GLN A 36 2.99 -10.62 -4.63
CA GLN A 36 4.16 -9.84 -5.03
C GLN A 36 3.99 -9.25 -6.42
N ARG A 37 3.59 -10.04 -7.41
CA ARG A 37 3.35 -9.56 -8.79
C ARG A 37 2.23 -8.52 -8.88
N LEU A 38 1.18 -8.62 -8.05
CA LEU A 38 0.11 -7.61 -7.97
C LEU A 38 0.67 -6.26 -7.50
N VAL A 39 1.41 -6.27 -6.40
CA VAL A 39 2.00 -5.06 -5.83
C VAL A 39 3.05 -4.46 -6.77
N GLU A 40 3.92 -5.28 -7.33
CA GLU A 40 4.93 -4.85 -8.31
C GLU A 40 4.31 -4.13 -9.51
N ARG A 41 3.28 -4.70 -10.11
CA ARG A 41 2.55 -4.05 -11.23
C ARG A 41 1.94 -2.72 -10.84
N ALA A 42 1.38 -2.61 -9.62
CA ALA A 42 0.82 -1.35 -9.13
C ALA A 42 1.89 -0.26 -9.00
N PHE A 43 3.07 -0.59 -8.49
CA PHE A 43 4.21 0.34 -8.41
C PHE A 43 4.78 0.70 -9.79
N VAL A 44 4.89 -0.26 -10.72
CA VAL A 44 5.32 -0.01 -12.10
C VAL A 44 4.34 0.94 -12.82
N ASN A 45 3.05 0.75 -12.63
CA ASN A 45 2.04 1.64 -13.21
C ASN A 45 2.14 3.04 -12.59
N TRP A 46 2.25 3.14 -11.27
CA TRP A 46 2.38 4.42 -10.58
C TRP A 46 3.64 5.17 -11.03
N SER A 47 4.81 4.52 -11.08
CA SER A 47 6.06 5.16 -11.53
C SER A 47 5.99 5.66 -12.97
N ALA A 48 5.16 5.03 -13.80
CA ALA A 48 4.92 5.42 -15.19
C ALA A 48 3.76 6.42 -15.37
N GLY A 49 3.18 6.93 -14.26
CA GLY A 49 2.04 7.85 -14.31
C GLY A 49 0.74 7.21 -14.83
N ARG A 50 0.63 5.88 -14.78
CA ARG A 50 -0.55 5.14 -15.24
C ARG A 50 -1.38 4.68 -14.06
N GLY A 51 -2.61 5.17 -13.96
CA GLY A 51 -3.55 4.78 -12.92
C GLY A 51 -3.21 5.32 -11.54
N SER A 52 -3.86 4.78 -10.54
CA SER A 52 -3.67 5.10 -9.12
C SER A 52 -3.36 3.82 -8.35
N LEU A 53 -2.16 3.74 -7.76
CA LEU A 53 -1.79 2.62 -6.89
C LEU A 53 -2.86 2.36 -5.83
N PHE A 54 -3.44 3.43 -5.28
CA PHE A 54 -4.44 3.31 -4.23
C PHE A 54 -5.76 2.74 -4.74
N ASP A 55 -6.20 3.11 -5.95
CA ASP A 55 -7.42 2.58 -6.56
C ASP A 55 -7.21 1.15 -7.08
N ASP A 56 -6.04 0.87 -7.61
CA ASP A 56 -5.69 -0.43 -8.20
C ASP A 56 -5.47 -1.51 -7.13
N LEU A 57 -4.89 -1.15 -5.99
CA LEU A 57 -4.41 -2.12 -5.00
C LEU A 57 -5.23 -2.15 -3.70
N LEU A 58 -5.78 -1.02 -3.23
CA LEU A 58 -6.44 -0.98 -1.93
C LEU A 58 -7.89 -1.44 -2.00
N SER A 59 -8.31 -2.19 -0.97
CA SER A 59 -9.73 -2.42 -0.70
C SER A 59 -10.43 -1.09 -0.37
N PRO A 60 -11.71 -0.90 -0.73
CA PRO A 60 -12.48 0.24 -0.25
C PRO A 60 -12.51 0.38 1.27
N THR A 61 -12.45 -0.76 1.98
CA THR A 61 -12.49 -0.85 3.45
C THR A 61 -11.12 -1.04 4.09
N VAL A 62 -10.03 -0.73 3.37
CA VAL A 62 -8.66 -0.89 3.87
C VAL A 62 -8.46 -0.16 5.19
N VAL A 63 -7.69 -0.77 6.10
CA VAL A 63 -7.16 -0.10 7.28
C VAL A 63 -5.72 0.29 6.99
N TRP A 64 -5.45 1.59 6.88
CA TRP A 64 -4.12 2.13 6.65
C TRP A 64 -3.57 2.75 7.92
N THR A 65 -2.40 2.32 8.36
CA THR A 65 -1.73 2.87 9.54
C THR A 65 -0.39 3.49 9.16
N ILE A 66 -0.22 4.78 9.39
CA ILE A 66 1.08 5.45 9.34
C ILE A 66 1.71 5.35 10.72
N ARG A 67 2.86 4.68 10.79
CA ARG A 67 3.60 4.44 12.03
C ARG A 67 4.50 5.63 12.36
N GLY A 68 4.69 5.90 13.64
CA GLY A 68 5.55 6.97 14.15
C GLY A 68 4.79 7.98 14.98
N ASN A 69 5.39 9.17 15.14
CA ASN A 69 4.85 10.28 15.92
C ASN A 69 4.71 11.51 15.01
N GLY A 70 3.64 12.27 15.19
CA GLY A 70 3.37 13.49 14.42
C GLY A 70 1.95 13.53 13.88
N PRO A 71 1.54 14.65 13.28
CA PRO A 71 0.16 14.86 12.84
C PRO A 71 -0.34 13.88 11.78
N ALA A 72 0.56 13.37 10.92
CA ALA A 72 0.22 12.38 9.90
C ALA A 72 0.20 10.94 10.42
N ALA A 73 0.80 10.67 11.58
CA ALA A 73 0.76 9.35 12.19
C ALA A 73 -0.66 9.01 12.67
N GLY A 74 -1.06 7.77 12.50
CA GLY A 74 -2.39 7.33 12.92
C GLY A 74 -2.97 6.25 12.04
N THR A 75 -4.20 5.86 12.34
CA THR A 75 -4.95 4.86 11.61
C THR A 75 -6.12 5.50 10.88
N TYR A 76 -6.26 5.13 9.62
CA TYR A 76 -7.29 5.59 8.70
C TYR A 76 -8.16 4.39 8.32
N HIS A 77 -9.47 4.56 8.40
CA HIS A 77 -10.44 3.51 8.14
C HIS A 77 -11.16 3.76 6.81
N GLY A 78 -10.87 2.92 5.84
CA GLY A 78 -11.32 3.04 4.46
C GLY A 78 -10.38 3.86 3.56
N ARG A 79 -10.34 3.45 2.28
CA ARG A 79 -9.48 4.09 1.26
C ARG A 79 -9.76 5.58 1.14
N GLU A 80 -11.03 5.99 1.12
CA GLU A 80 -11.40 7.40 0.96
C GLU A 80 -11.00 8.24 2.18
N ASP A 81 -11.12 7.71 3.39
CA ASP A 81 -10.66 8.42 4.60
C ASP A 81 -9.15 8.65 4.57
N PHE A 82 -8.39 7.62 4.19
CA PHE A 82 -6.94 7.73 4.02
C PHE A 82 -6.57 8.75 2.93
N LEU A 83 -7.19 8.68 1.76
CA LEU A 83 -6.92 9.62 0.67
C LEU A 83 -7.25 11.06 1.06
N ARG A 84 -8.37 11.29 1.71
CA ARG A 84 -8.84 12.62 2.11
C ARG A 84 -7.96 13.24 3.18
N ARG A 85 -7.56 12.47 4.21
CA ARG A 85 -6.89 12.99 5.40
C ARG A 85 -5.37 12.94 5.36
N ALA A 86 -4.78 12.01 4.61
CA ALA A 86 -3.34 11.86 4.51
C ALA A 86 -2.81 12.19 3.11
N VAL A 87 -3.37 11.62 2.04
CA VAL A 87 -2.76 11.73 0.71
C VAL A 87 -3.02 13.09 0.07
N ARG A 88 -4.28 13.51 -0.04
CA ARG A 88 -4.65 14.74 -0.74
C ARG A 88 -4.03 16.00 -0.14
N PRO A 89 -4.03 16.21 1.20
CA PRO A 89 -3.41 17.40 1.79
C PRO A 89 -1.93 17.53 1.46
N PHE A 90 -1.22 16.41 1.41
CA PHE A 90 0.19 16.40 1.01
C PHE A 90 0.35 16.60 -0.50
N ALA A 91 -0.37 15.83 -1.32
CA ALA A 91 -0.28 15.89 -2.78
C ALA A 91 -0.60 17.28 -3.34
N GLN A 92 -1.54 18.01 -2.74
CA GLN A 92 -1.89 19.38 -3.11
C GLN A 92 -0.77 20.39 -2.89
N ARG A 93 0.25 20.05 -2.11
CA ARG A 93 1.43 20.89 -1.83
C ARG A 93 2.60 20.58 -2.77
N LEU A 94 2.45 19.59 -3.63
CA LEU A 94 3.46 19.23 -4.60
C LEU A 94 3.18 19.89 -5.97
N ALA A 95 4.24 20.34 -6.63
CA ALA A 95 4.22 20.82 -8.00
C ALA A 95 4.30 19.65 -9.00
N THR A 96 4.96 18.56 -8.62
CA THR A 96 5.02 17.32 -9.40
C THR A 96 4.51 16.13 -8.58
N PRO A 97 3.89 15.13 -9.20
CA PRO A 97 3.53 13.90 -8.50
C PRO A 97 4.77 13.23 -7.88
N ILE A 98 4.54 12.44 -6.81
CA ILE A 98 5.59 11.55 -6.31
C ILE A 98 5.90 10.49 -7.35
N VAL A 99 7.21 10.36 -7.67
CA VAL A 99 7.73 9.27 -8.50
C VAL A 99 8.37 8.24 -7.57
N PRO A 100 7.82 7.03 -7.48
CA PRO A 100 8.39 5.98 -6.67
C PRO A 100 9.56 5.29 -7.40
N ARG A 101 10.62 5.02 -6.66
CA ARG A 101 11.70 4.11 -7.04
C ARG A 101 11.71 2.94 -6.07
N VAL A 102 11.26 1.78 -6.54
CA VAL A 102 11.27 0.56 -5.73
C VAL A 102 12.69 0.06 -5.55
N GLU A 103 13.07 -0.26 -4.31
CA GLU A 103 14.37 -0.79 -3.94
C GLU A 103 14.30 -2.30 -3.60
N GLY A 104 13.12 -2.79 -3.21
CA GLY A 104 12.89 -4.21 -2.98
C GLY A 104 11.43 -4.52 -2.69
N ILE A 105 11.00 -5.72 -3.09
CA ILE A 105 9.68 -6.28 -2.80
C ILE A 105 9.89 -7.71 -2.32
N TRP A 106 9.30 -8.04 -1.18
CA TRP A 106 9.35 -9.37 -0.58
C TRP A 106 7.93 -9.80 -0.19
N ALA A 107 7.59 -11.05 -0.46
CA ALA A 107 6.30 -11.60 -0.10
C ALA A 107 6.44 -12.89 0.70
N ARG A 108 5.56 -13.06 1.67
CA ARG A 108 5.37 -14.29 2.42
C ARG A 108 3.90 -14.45 2.76
N GLU A 109 3.32 -15.59 2.38
CA GLU A 109 1.91 -15.86 2.63
C GLU A 109 1.01 -14.77 2.03
N ASP A 110 0.23 -14.08 2.84
CA ASP A 110 -0.65 -12.97 2.45
C ASP A 110 -0.01 -11.57 2.62
N GLN A 111 1.28 -11.51 3.00
CA GLN A 111 1.96 -10.24 3.22
C GLN A 111 2.94 -9.92 2.11
N VAL A 112 2.99 -8.63 1.74
CA VAL A 112 3.99 -8.07 0.81
C VAL A 112 4.61 -6.84 1.45
N VAL A 113 5.93 -6.85 1.55
CA VAL A 113 6.73 -5.71 2.02
C VAL A 113 7.36 -5.02 0.83
N VAL A 114 7.22 -3.71 0.73
CA VAL A 114 7.87 -2.89 -0.31
C VAL A 114 8.73 -1.84 0.36
N ARG A 115 10.01 -1.83 0.04
CA ARG A 115 10.91 -0.73 0.33
C ARG A 115 11.08 0.12 -0.93
N TRP A 116 10.85 1.43 -0.82
CA TRP A 116 10.92 2.34 -1.94
C TRP A 116 11.26 3.76 -1.52
N MET A 117 11.80 4.55 -2.43
CA MET A 117 12.09 5.97 -2.27
C MET A 117 11.13 6.77 -3.16
N GLY A 118 10.57 7.84 -2.60
CA GLY A 118 9.74 8.80 -3.33
C GLY A 118 10.45 10.11 -3.54
N THR A 119 10.34 10.67 -4.75
CA THR A 119 10.83 12.03 -5.08
C THR A 119 9.73 12.85 -5.72
N ALA A 120 9.72 14.14 -5.42
CA ALA A 120 8.82 15.12 -6.02
C ALA A 120 9.44 16.52 -5.93
N THR A 121 8.78 17.51 -6.51
CA THR A 121 9.05 18.94 -6.29
C THR A 121 7.87 19.54 -5.56
N ALA A 122 8.12 20.21 -4.46
CA ALA A 122 7.12 20.95 -3.72
C ALA A 122 6.73 22.25 -4.47
N ARG A 123 5.57 22.86 -4.17
CA ARG A 123 5.09 24.07 -4.86
C ARG A 123 5.97 25.29 -4.71
N ASP A 124 6.80 25.35 -3.67
CA ASP A 124 7.80 26.40 -3.48
C ASP A 124 9.10 26.15 -4.26
N GLY A 125 9.16 25.09 -5.08
CA GLY A 125 10.32 24.69 -5.87
C GLY A 125 11.34 23.83 -5.13
N ALA A 126 11.18 23.60 -3.83
CA ALA A 126 12.10 22.77 -3.06
C ALA A 126 11.91 21.28 -3.41
N PRO A 127 13.01 20.50 -3.46
CA PRO A 127 12.91 19.06 -3.68
C PRO A 127 12.30 18.37 -2.46
N TYR A 128 11.45 17.37 -2.72
CA TYR A 128 10.98 16.41 -1.74
C TYR A 128 11.60 15.05 -2.01
N ARG A 129 12.11 14.42 -0.97
CA ARG A 129 12.60 13.04 -0.99
C ARG A 129 12.26 12.39 0.35
N ASN A 130 11.82 11.14 0.28
CA ASN A 130 11.54 10.34 1.48
C ASN A 130 11.73 8.86 1.20
N ASP A 131 12.10 8.10 2.22
CA ASP A 131 12.24 6.65 2.18
C ASP A 131 11.04 6.01 2.88
N TYR A 132 10.54 4.92 2.30
CA TYR A 132 9.30 4.27 2.71
C TYR A 132 9.49 2.77 2.86
N VAL A 133 8.82 2.21 3.85
CA VAL A 133 8.53 0.78 3.92
C VAL A 133 7.03 0.61 4.12
N TRP A 134 6.38 -0.05 3.16
CA TRP A 134 4.96 -0.40 3.26
C TRP A 134 4.80 -1.90 3.36
N ILE A 135 3.96 -2.33 4.31
CA ILE A 135 3.61 -3.73 4.54
C ILE A 135 2.13 -3.90 4.23
N PHE A 136 1.85 -4.60 3.13
CA PHE A 136 0.49 -4.89 2.68
C PHE A 136 0.05 -6.25 3.21
N LYS A 137 -1.15 -6.35 3.78
CA LYS A 137 -1.87 -7.61 3.98
C LYS A 137 -2.89 -7.75 2.86
N MET A 138 -2.71 -8.79 2.05
CA MET A 138 -3.50 -9.05 0.86
C MET A 138 -4.65 -10.01 1.16
N ASP A 139 -5.81 -9.74 0.57
CA ASP A 139 -6.93 -10.66 0.46
C ASP A 139 -7.41 -10.66 -0.99
N GLY A 140 -7.32 -11.82 -1.66
CA GLY A 140 -7.54 -11.91 -3.09
C GLY A 140 -6.58 -11.00 -3.88
N GLN A 141 -7.13 -10.00 -4.56
CA GLN A 141 -6.37 -9.04 -5.37
C GLN A 141 -6.21 -7.66 -4.71
N ARG A 142 -6.64 -7.50 -3.47
CA ARG A 142 -6.68 -6.21 -2.77
C ARG A 142 -5.95 -6.27 -1.45
N ALA A 143 -5.32 -5.15 -1.08
CA ALA A 143 -4.79 -4.95 0.26
C ALA A 143 -5.92 -4.52 1.18
N THR A 144 -6.13 -5.25 2.27
CA THR A 144 -7.14 -4.97 3.30
C THR A 144 -6.56 -4.26 4.51
N ARG A 145 -5.23 -4.36 4.70
CA ARG A 145 -4.50 -3.61 5.73
C ARG A 145 -3.15 -3.18 5.16
N VAL A 146 -2.71 -2.00 5.55
CA VAL A 146 -1.37 -1.49 5.23
C VAL A 146 -0.77 -0.85 6.47
N GLU A 147 0.50 -1.19 6.74
CA GLU A 147 1.34 -0.46 7.67
C GLU A 147 2.39 0.31 6.88
N ALA A 148 2.46 1.61 7.10
CA ALA A 148 3.36 2.50 6.39
C ALA A 148 4.35 3.13 7.36
N PHE A 149 5.62 2.99 7.05
CA PHE A 149 6.75 3.63 7.70
C PHE A 149 7.37 4.61 6.72
N LEU A 150 7.63 5.83 7.17
CA LEU A 150 8.30 6.87 6.42
C LEU A 150 8.93 7.85 7.41
N ASP A 151 9.88 8.65 6.94
CA ASP A 151 10.34 9.78 7.74
C ASP A 151 9.25 10.85 7.75
N LEU A 152 8.68 11.10 8.92
CA LEU A 152 7.61 12.08 9.08
C LEU A 152 8.12 13.53 9.12
N VAL A 153 9.43 13.76 9.32
CA VAL A 153 10.01 15.10 9.36
C VAL A 153 9.91 15.79 8.01
N PRO A 154 10.46 15.26 6.90
CA PRO A 154 10.33 15.90 5.59
C PRO A 154 8.88 15.95 5.09
N TYR A 155 8.04 14.97 5.47
CA TYR A 155 6.62 15.01 5.14
C TYR A 155 5.94 16.20 5.82
N GLN A 156 6.14 16.37 7.13
CA GLN A 156 5.54 17.46 7.91
C GLN A 156 6.08 18.83 7.48
N ASP A 157 7.37 18.92 7.16
CA ASP A 157 7.97 20.15 6.66
C ASP A 157 7.26 20.71 5.41
N VAL A 158 6.90 19.84 4.46
CA VAL A 158 6.11 20.25 3.28
C VAL A 158 4.72 20.75 3.68
N ILE A 159 4.07 20.08 4.65
CA ILE A 159 2.75 20.49 5.14
C ILE A 159 2.81 21.87 5.79
N ASP A 160 3.82 22.12 6.62
CA ASP A 160 3.91 23.34 7.44
C ASP A 160 4.33 24.57 6.63
N ARG A 161 5.26 24.42 5.69
CA ARG A 161 5.79 25.55 4.91
C ARG A 161 4.95 25.95 3.70
N ILE A 162 4.04 25.06 3.22
CA ILE A 162 3.21 25.33 2.05
C ILE A 162 1.75 25.42 2.46
N ALA A 163 1.25 26.64 2.65
CA ALA A 163 -0.18 26.86 2.88
C ALA A 163 -0.99 26.50 1.64
N LEU A 164 -2.10 25.81 1.82
CA LEU A 164 -3.13 25.69 0.77
C LEU A 164 -3.99 26.96 0.83
N ALA A 165 -4.35 27.50 -0.34
CA ALA A 165 -5.35 28.56 -0.38
C ALA A 165 -6.65 28.02 0.23
N ASP A 166 -7.21 28.75 1.20
CA ASP A 166 -8.55 28.45 1.68
C ASP A 166 -9.52 28.45 0.51
N PRO A 167 -10.46 27.53 0.43
CA PRO A 167 -11.51 27.61 -0.58
C PRO A 167 -12.20 28.96 -0.39
N SER A 168 -12.03 29.88 -1.36
CA SER A 168 -12.67 31.20 -1.33
C SER A 168 -14.15 31.00 -1.03
N PRO A 169 -14.73 31.69 -0.04
CA PRO A 169 -16.17 31.60 0.19
C PRO A 169 -16.87 31.94 -1.14
N ALA A 170 -17.76 31.06 -1.58
CA ALA A 170 -18.54 31.28 -2.81
C ALA A 170 -19.13 32.69 -2.76
N ALA A 171 -18.80 33.50 -3.78
CA ALA A 171 -19.37 34.85 -3.89
C ALA A 171 -20.88 34.75 -3.72
N PRO A 172 -21.50 35.60 -2.87
CA PRO A 172 -22.95 35.57 -2.71
C PRO A 172 -23.59 35.77 -4.08
N SER A 173 -24.43 34.79 -4.43
CA SER A 173 -25.23 34.84 -5.65
C SER A 173 -25.97 36.18 -5.68
N GLY A 174 -25.49 37.08 -6.56
CA GLY A 174 -26.10 38.37 -6.70
C GLY A 174 -27.60 38.22 -7.02
N GLU A 175 -28.41 38.58 -6.06
CA GLU A 175 -29.83 38.79 -6.21
C GLU A 175 -30.03 39.89 -7.26
N ARG A 176 -30.32 39.47 -8.50
CA ARG A 176 -30.76 40.43 -9.53
C ARG A 176 -32.14 40.93 -9.10
N GLN A 177 -32.14 42.12 -8.49
CA GLN A 177 -33.36 42.89 -8.47
C GLN A 177 -33.70 43.29 -9.93
N VAL A 178 -34.80 42.77 -10.41
CA VAL A 178 -35.44 43.17 -11.63
C VAL A 178 -36.35 44.37 -11.30
N PRO A 179 -36.26 45.45 -12.08
CA PRO A 179 -37.08 46.65 -11.89
C PRO A 179 -38.57 46.43 -12.10
#